data_5bcf26e63583413f4cfdaf9ed101aa7a
#
_entry.id   5bcf26e63583413f4cfdaf9ed101aa7a
#
_cell.length_a   1.000
_cell.length_b   1.000
_cell.length_c   1.000
_cell.angle_alpha   90.00
_cell.angle_beta   90.00
_cell.angle_gamma   90.00
#
_symmetry.space_group_name_H-M   'P 1'
#
loop_
_entity.id
_entity.type
_entity.pdbx_description
1 polymer ?
#
loop_
_entity_poly.entity_id
_entity_poly.type
_entity_poly.pdbx_seq_one_letter_code
_entity_poly.pdbx_strand_id
1 'polypeptide(L)'
;MRLQAKKPIKIGNRTIGGPDMLICIPILEEEESGLERAAKNTIQLCPDIIEWRADYFKDACSPIKVMKALNMLRSIIGEIPLIFTFRGSFEGGFIEVEENIRYEIIRLVLCTGEVDAADIELAS
;
A
#
# COMPACT_ATOMS: atom_id res chain seq x y z
N MET A 1 8.93 -17.45 -16.27
CA MET A 1 7.50 -17.81 -16.41
C MET A 1 6.80 -17.73 -15.08
N ARG A 2 5.66 -17.10 -15.07
CA ARG A 2 4.88 -16.97 -13.85
C ARG A 2 3.98 -18.18 -13.64
N LEU A 3 4.00 -18.74 -12.44
CA LEU A 3 3.13 -19.85 -12.08
C LEU A 3 1.79 -19.31 -11.61
N GLN A 4 0.72 -19.95 -12.03
CA GLN A 4 -0.61 -19.61 -11.57
C GLN A 4 -0.86 -20.20 -10.20
N ALA A 5 -1.41 -19.42 -9.29
CA ALA A 5 -1.74 -19.90 -7.95
C ALA A 5 -2.91 -20.87 -8.00
N LYS A 6 -2.93 -21.82 -7.03
CA LYS A 6 -4.05 -22.77 -6.93
C LYS A 6 -5.35 -22.06 -6.59
N LYS A 7 -5.28 -21.01 -5.77
CA LYS A 7 -6.44 -20.20 -5.38
C LYS A 7 -6.16 -18.73 -5.68
N PRO A 8 -6.55 -18.26 -6.86
CA PRO A 8 -6.40 -16.84 -7.17
C PRO A 8 -7.15 -15.97 -6.17
N ILE A 9 -6.57 -14.84 -5.83
CA ILE A 9 -7.13 -13.90 -4.86
C ILE A 9 -7.49 -12.62 -5.59
N LYS A 10 -8.68 -12.10 -5.34
CA LYS A 10 -9.10 -10.81 -5.89
C LYS A 10 -8.63 -9.68 -4.99
N ILE A 11 -8.08 -8.64 -5.62
CA ILE A 11 -7.80 -7.37 -4.97
C ILE A 11 -8.48 -6.29 -5.80
N GLY A 12 -9.51 -5.65 -5.24
CA GLY A 12 -10.34 -4.73 -6.00
C GLY A 12 -10.96 -5.43 -7.19
N ASN A 13 -10.72 -4.93 -8.40
CA ASN A 13 -11.20 -5.53 -9.63
C ASN A 13 -10.15 -6.42 -10.32
N ARG A 14 -9.04 -6.71 -9.63
CA ARG A 14 -7.94 -7.52 -10.17
C ARG A 14 -7.87 -8.87 -9.47
N THR A 15 -7.33 -9.86 -10.17
CA THR A 15 -7.15 -11.20 -9.63
C THR A 15 -5.67 -11.52 -9.54
N ILE A 16 -5.17 -11.73 -8.32
CA ILE A 16 -3.78 -12.11 -8.09
C ILE A 16 -3.67 -13.63 -8.19
N GLY A 17 -2.65 -14.09 -8.92
CA GLY A 17 -2.45 -15.52 -9.13
C GLY A 17 -3.29 -16.11 -10.24
N GLY A 18 -4.01 -15.26 -10.98
CA GLY A 18 -4.76 -15.67 -12.17
C GLY A 18 -3.83 -15.85 -13.37
N PRO A 19 -4.41 -16.06 -14.56
CA PRO A 19 -3.61 -16.32 -15.77
C PRO A 19 -2.88 -15.07 -16.28
N ASP A 20 -3.36 -13.88 -15.96
CA ASP A 20 -2.78 -12.65 -16.49
C ASP A 20 -1.65 -12.14 -15.59
N MET A 21 -0.64 -11.53 -16.20
CA MET A 21 0.43 -10.88 -15.47
C MET A 21 -0.06 -9.51 -15.01
N LEU A 22 0.10 -9.22 -13.72
CA LEU A 22 -0.30 -7.94 -13.14
C LEU A 22 0.93 -7.08 -12.86
N ILE A 23 0.80 -5.78 -13.09
CA ILE A 23 1.85 -4.81 -12.83
C ILE A 23 1.50 -4.09 -11.53
N CYS A 24 2.36 -4.24 -10.53
CA CYS A 24 2.23 -3.54 -9.25
C CYS A 24 3.35 -2.51 -9.15
N ILE A 25 3.00 -1.25 -8.93
CA ILE A 25 3.97 -0.17 -8.82
C ILE A 25 3.96 0.35 -7.39
N PRO A 26 5.11 0.28 -6.68
CA PRO A 26 5.21 0.82 -5.33
C PRO A 26 5.47 2.33 -5.35
N ILE A 27 4.94 3.02 -4.35
CA ILE A 27 5.20 4.42 -4.12
C ILE A 27 5.96 4.55 -2.80
N LEU A 28 7.16 5.14 -2.87
CA LEU A 28 8.09 5.23 -1.76
C LEU A 28 8.47 6.70 -1.55
N GLU A 29 7.57 7.47 -0.94
CA GLU A 29 7.76 8.90 -0.76
C GLU A 29 7.72 9.28 0.73
N GLU A 30 8.57 10.22 1.12
CA GLU A 30 8.66 10.67 2.50
C GLU A 30 7.64 11.75 2.85
N GLU A 31 7.30 12.60 1.89
CA GLU A 31 6.44 13.76 2.09
C GLU A 31 5.09 13.57 1.41
N GLU A 32 4.05 14.22 1.97
CA GLU A 32 2.71 14.16 1.38
C GLU A 32 2.69 14.74 -0.04
N SER A 33 3.40 15.84 -0.27
CA SER A 33 3.48 16.47 -1.59
C SER A 33 4.15 15.56 -2.62
N GLY A 34 5.19 14.84 -2.20
CA GLY A 34 5.85 13.86 -3.06
C GLY A 34 4.94 12.68 -3.36
N LEU A 35 4.19 12.24 -2.36
CA LEU A 35 3.23 11.16 -2.51
C LEU A 35 2.15 11.53 -3.53
N GLU A 36 1.63 12.75 -3.46
CA GLU A 36 0.64 13.26 -4.40
C GLU A 36 1.20 13.25 -5.83
N ARG A 37 2.40 13.78 -6.00
CA ARG A 37 3.04 13.84 -7.31
C ARG A 37 3.31 12.45 -7.86
N ALA A 38 3.82 11.55 -7.01
CA ALA A 38 4.11 10.18 -7.42
C ALA A 38 2.84 9.45 -7.84
N ALA A 39 1.73 9.66 -7.13
CA ALA A 39 0.46 9.04 -7.49
C ALA A 39 -0.01 9.52 -8.85
N LYS A 40 0.05 10.83 -9.10
CA LYS A 40 -0.36 11.38 -10.40
C LYS A 40 0.50 10.87 -11.56
N ASN A 41 1.79 10.69 -11.31
CA ASN A 41 2.68 10.14 -12.34
C ASN A 41 2.43 8.65 -12.56
N THR A 42 2.19 7.93 -11.47
CA THR A 42 2.04 6.48 -11.52
C THR A 42 0.79 6.06 -12.30
N ILE A 43 -0.32 6.78 -12.14
CA ILE A 43 -1.56 6.41 -12.85
C ILE A 43 -1.40 6.50 -14.37
N GLN A 44 -0.47 7.33 -14.85
CA GLN A 44 -0.22 7.44 -16.29
C GLN A 44 0.48 6.20 -16.85
N LEU A 45 1.07 5.38 -15.99
CA LEU A 45 1.70 4.12 -16.39
C LEU A 45 0.71 2.96 -16.45
N CYS A 46 -0.55 3.22 -16.16
CA CYS A 46 -1.63 2.23 -16.20
C CYS A 46 -1.33 0.99 -15.36
N PRO A 47 -0.99 1.14 -14.07
CA PRO A 47 -0.70 -0.02 -13.23
C PRO A 47 -1.97 -0.79 -12.94
N ASP A 48 -1.81 -2.09 -12.67
CA ASP A 48 -2.92 -2.92 -12.21
C ASP A 48 -3.16 -2.74 -10.71
N ILE A 49 -2.09 -2.52 -9.97
CA ILE A 49 -2.12 -2.36 -8.52
C ILE A 49 -1.09 -1.30 -8.13
N ILE A 50 -1.42 -0.48 -7.14
CA ILE A 50 -0.47 0.44 -6.54
C ILE A 50 -0.23 -0.01 -5.10
N GLU A 51 1.04 -0.07 -4.71
CA GLU A 51 1.43 -0.35 -3.34
C GLU A 51 1.96 0.92 -2.69
N TRP A 52 1.32 1.35 -1.59
CA TRP A 52 1.87 2.46 -0.82
C TRP A 52 2.76 1.93 0.28
N ARG A 53 4.07 2.15 0.13
CA ARG A 53 5.07 1.82 1.15
C ARG A 53 5.06 2.92 2.21
N ALA A 54 4.13 2.80 3.15
CA ALA A 54 3.91 3.82 4.17
C ALA A 54 5.07 3.93 5.16
N ASP A 55 5.90 2.89 5.26
CA ASP A 55 7.09 2.97 6.12
C ASP A 55 8.09 4.02 5.65
N TYR A 56 8.00 4.48 4.39
CA TYR A 56 8.82 5.59 3.89
C TYR A 56 8.26 6.96 4.28
N PHE A 57 6.97 7.02 4.61
CA PHE A 57 6.30 8.28 4.91
C PHE A 57 6.78 8.80 6.28
N LYS A 58 7.21 10.06 6.33
CA LYS A 58 7.77 10.64 7.56
C LYS A 58 6.78 10.66 8.73
N ASP A 59 5.48 10.78 8.45
CA ASP A 59 4.42 10.83 9.45
C ASP A 59 3.68 9.49 9.58
N ALA A 60 4.35 8.39 9.26
CA ALA A 60 3.73 7.06 9.26
C ALA A 60 3.20 6.64 10.63
N CYS A 61 3.72 7.22 11.72
CA CYS A 61 3.25 6.91 13.07
C CYS A 61 2.09 7.79 13.52
N SER A 62 1.64 8.72 12.69
CA SER A 62 0.51 9.60 13.01
C SER A 62 -0.75 9.09 12.30
N PRO A 63 -1.74 8.54 13.03
CA PRO A 63 -2.96 8.06 12.40
C PRO A 63 -3.68 9.13 11.59
N ILE A 64 -3.73 10.35 12.11
CA ILE A 64 -4.42 11.45 11.43
C ILE A 64 -3.74 11.77 10.08
N LYS A 65 -2.41 11.83 10.08
CA LYS A 65 -1.67 12.17 8.85
C LYS A 65 -1.69 11.02 7.85
N VAL A 66 -1.65 9.79 8.34
CA VAL A 66 -1.77 8.61 7.46
C VAL A 66 -3.15 8.60 6.80
N MET A 67 -4.21 8.86 7.57
CA MET A 67 -5.56 8.88 7.01
C MET A 67 -5.74 9.99 5.99
N LYS A 68 -5.16 11.17 6.26
CA LYS A 68 -5.21 12.28 5.33
C LYS A 68 -4.51 11.93 4.01
N ALA A 69 -3.32 11.34 4.11
CA ALA A 69 -2.56 10.93 2.94
C ALA A 69 -3.31 9.84 2.16
N LEU A 70 -3.92 8.91 2.87
CA LEU A 70 -4.69 7.82 2.26
C LEU A 70 -5.89 8.36 1.48
N ASN A 71 -6.62 9.30 2.05
CA ASN A 71 -7.76 9.93 1.37
C ASN A 71 -7.31 10.64 0.10
N MET A 72 -6.19 11.34 0.18
CA MET A 72 -5.61 12.04 -0.96
C MET A 72 -5.23 11.03 -2.06
N LEU A 73 -4.55 9.92 -1.69
CA LEU A 73 -4.17 8.88 -2.63
C LEU A 73 -5.40 8.30 -3.32
N ARG A 74 -6.42 7.93 -2.55
CA ARG A 74 -7.63 7.33 -3.12
C ARG A 74 -8.32 8.28 -4.09
N SER A 75 -8.33 9.57 -3.80
CA SER A 75 -8.94 10.54 -4.70
C SER A 75 -8.19 10.66 -6.03
N ILE A 76 -6.88 10.45 -6.02
CA ILE A 76 -6.07 10.52 -7.24
C ILE A 76 -6.15 9.24 -8.05
N ILE A 77 -5.97 8.09 -7.40
CA ILE A 77 -5.89 6.81 -8.12
C ILE A 77 -7.25 6.23 -8.47
N GLY A 78 -8.33 6.77 -7.91
CA GLY A 78 -9.67 6.31 -8.21
C GLY A 78 -9.91 4.88 -7.74
N GLU A 79 -10.25 3.99 -8.68
CA GLU A 79 -10.57 2.60 -8.36
C GLU A 79 -9.40 1.64 -8.56
N ILE A 80 -8.21 2.14 -8.84
CA ILE A 80 -7.04 1.27 -8.94
C ILE A 80 -6.83 0.59 -7.59
N PRO A 81 -6.70 -0.74 -7.55
CA PRO A 81 -6.46 -1.45 -6.29
C PRO A 81 -5.23 -0.94 -5.55
N LEU A 82 -5.36 -0.72 -4.27
CA LEU A 82 -4.33 -0.16 -3.42
C LEU A 82 -3.97 -1.13 -2.31
N ILE A 83 -2.68 -1.46 -2.22
CA ILE A 83 -2.12 -2.25 -1.13
C ILE A 83 -1.39 -1.30 -0.18
N PHE A 84 -1.71 -1.39 1.11
CA PHE A 84 -1.03 -0.63 2.15
C PHE A 84 0.05 -1.50 2.77
N THR A 85 1.31 -1.07 2.68
CA THR A 85 2.45 -1.81 3.24
C THR A 85 3.17 -0.94 4.24
N PHE A 86 3.28 -1.43 5.48
CA PHE A 86 4.02 -0.76 6.54
C PHE A 86 4.98 -1.78 7.15
N ARG A 87 6.18 -1.88 6.61
CA ARG A 87 7.17 -2.86 7.07
C ARG A 87 7.90 -2.38 8.30
N GLY A 88 8.18 -3.34 9.20
CA GLY A 88 9.04 -3.08 10.34
C GLY A 88 10.50 -3.01 9.92
N SER A 89 11.34 -2.35 10.72
CA SER A 89 12.75 -2.13 10.37
C SER A 89 13.52 -3.44 10.15
N PHE A 90 13.24 -4.46 10.96
CA PHE A 90 13.92 -5.75 10.82
C PHE A 90 13.43 -6.57 9.62
N GLU A 91 12.34 -6.15 8.98
CA GLU A 91 11.81 -6.78 7.77
C GLU A 91 12.15 -5.94 6.52
N GLY A 92 13.12 -5.06 6.64
CA GLY A 92 13.53 -4.20 5.53
C GLY A 92 12.74 -2.91 5.43
N GLY A 93 12.03 -2.49 6.49
CA GLY A 93 11.32 -1.23 6.51
C GLY A 93 12.27 -0.03 6.59
N PHE A 94 11.81 1.11 6.10
CA PHE A 94 12.62 2.32 6.00
C PHE A 94 12.87 2.99 7.35
N ILE A 95 11.87 2.99 8.23
CA ILE A 95 11.98 3.63 9.53
C ILE A 95 11.80 2.61 10.65
N GLU A 96 12.39 2.90 11.82
CA GLU A 96 12.25 2.08 13.00
C GLU A 96 11.01 2.51 13.76
N VAL A 97 10.05 1.61 13.90
CA VAL A 97 8.76 1.89 14.53
C VAL A 97 8.45 0.76 15.51
N GLU A 98 7.89 1.13 16.65
CA GLU A 98 7.41 0.15 17.61
C GLU A 98 6.30 -0.69 16.99
N GLU A 99 6.37 -2.01 17.18
CA GLU A 99 5.42 -2.95 16.55
C GLU A 99 3.98 -2.65 16.88
N ASN A 100 3.69 -2.27 18.15
CA ASN A 100 2.32 -1.96 18.55
C ASN A 100 1.73 -0.79 17.77
N ILE A 101 2.55 0.23 17.53
CA ILE A 101 2.13 1.41 16.76
C ILE A 101 1.91 1.01 15.32
N ARG A 102 2.81 0.22 14.75
CA ARG A 102 2.73 -0.22 13.36
C ARG A 102 1.45 -1.02 13.11
N TYR A 103 1.17 -2.00 13.96
CA TYR A 103 -0.02 -2.83 13.81
C TYR A 103 -1.30 -2.01 14.00
N GLU A 104 -1.30 -1.03 14.91
CA GLU A 104 -2.46 -0.19 15.11
C GLU A 104 -2.76 0.67 13.89
N ILE A 105 -1.73 1.21 13.24
CA ILE A 105 -1.89 1.98 12.00
C ILE A 105 -2.47 1.10 10.91
N ILE A 106 -1.93 -0.11 10.74
CA ILE A 106 -2.43 -1.05 9.74
C ILE A 106 -3.90 -1.37 9.99
N ARG A 107 -4.26 -1.64 11.25
CA ARG A 107 -5.64 -1.96 11.62
C ARG A 107 -6.58 -0.80 11.29
N LEU A 108 -6.19 0.41 11.64
CA LEU A 108 -7.00 1.59 11.37
C LEU A 108 -7.20 1.81 9.86
N VAL A 109 -6.14 1.64 9.08
CA VAL A 109 -6.21 1.78 7.63
C VAL A 109 -7.17 0.75 7.03
N LEU A 110 -7.08 -0.50 7.48
CA LEU A 110 -7.99 -1.54 6.99
C LEU A 110 -9.45 -1.24 7.33
N CYS A 111 -9.70 -0.62 8.49
CA CYS A 111 -11.05 -0.28 8.91
C CYS A 111 -11.68 0.83 8.08
N THR A 112 -10.89 1.63 7.35
CA THR A 112 -11.44 2.71 6.52
C THR A 112 -12.12 2.20 5.27
N GLY A 113 -11.75 1.01 4.78
CA GLY A 113 -12.22 0.52 3.50
C GLY A 113 -11.59 1.19 2.30
N GLU A 114 -10.62 2.09 2.52
CA GLU A 114 -9.94 2.81 1.44
C GLU A 114 -8.82 2.01 0.77
N VAL A 115 -8.37 0.93 1.40
CA VAL A 115 -7.37 0.05 0.81
C VAL A 115 -8.00 -1.30 0.51
N ASP A 116 -7.49 -1.95 -0.53
CA ASP A 116 -8.00 -3.26 -0.94
C ASP A 116 -7.31 -4.40 -0.22
N ALA A 117 -6.09 -4.17 0.26
CA ALA A 117 -5.35 -5.15 1.04
C ALA A 117 -4.24 -4.46 1.82
N ALA A 118 -3.74 -5.12 2.85
CA ALA A 118 -2.57 -4.69 3.59
C ALA A 118 -1.58 -5.84 3.65
N ASP A 119 -0.29 -5.50 3.57
CA ASP A 119 0.78 -6.47 3.75
C ASP A 119 1.06 -6.56 5.26
N ILE A 120 0.72 -7.70 5.85
CA ILE A 120 0.95 -7.95 7.26
C ILE A 120 2.05 -9.01 7.39
N GLU A 121 3.17 -8.60 7.94
CA GLU A 121 4.26 -9.53 8.21
C GLU A 121 3.90 -10.34 9.43
N LEU A 122 3.91 -11.65 9.28
CA LEU A 122 3.72 -12.54 10.40
C LEU A 122 5.08 -12.69 11.08
N ALA A 123 5.23 -12.07 12.24
CA ALA A 123 6.45 -12.20 13.01
C ALA A 123 6.58 -13.66 13.46
N SER A 124 7.68 -14.25 13.11
CA SER A 124 8.01 -15.62 13.54
C SER A 124 8.67 -15.60 14.90
#